data_fe70c2ef0504c25cb64af7bac9f2545f
#
_entry.id   fe70c2ef0504c25cb64af7bac9f2545f
#
_cell.length_a   1.000
_cell.length_b   1.000
_cell.length_c   1.000
_cell.angle_alpha   90.00
_cell.angle_beta   90.00
_cell.angle_gamma   90.00
#
_symmetry.space_group_name_H-M   'P 1'
#
loop_
_entity.id
_entity.type
_entity.pdbx_description
1 polymer ?
#
loop_
_entity_poly.entity_id
_entity_poly.type
_entity_poly.pdbx_seq_one_letter_code
_entity_poly.pdbx_strand_id
1 'polypeptide(L)'
;ISALQKANGIRSLETAFDLALHDLYGKLNSTATTDHFDSDPRKACMTSFTIGIDDREKIKEKVLEAKEYPLLKVKLGSDHDKEIINALRDVTDKLIRVDANEGWDLEEGKRMCDWLAERNVEFVEQPLPADNLDDSAKLREHSPLELVADENCIDSEDIPSISDAFDGINIKLMKCGGLREAFKMIQMARERQMKIMLGCMIETSVAITAA
;
A
#
# COMPACT_ATOMS: atom_id res chain seq x y z
N ILE A 1 -10.08 9.91 -24.43
CA ILE A 1 -8.65 10.02 -24.06
C ILE A 1 -8.23 11.49 -24.01
N SER A 2 -8.56 12.33 -25.01
CA SER A 2 -8.18 13.77 -24.99
C SER A 2 -8.90 14.62 -23.94
N ALA A 3 -10.07 14.22 -23.46
CA ALA A 3 -10.80 14.91 -22.40
C ALA A 3 -10.21 14.63 -21.01
N LEU A 4 -9.70 13.43 -20.76
CA LEU A 4 -8.99 13.04 -19.53
C LEU A 4 -7.64 13.79 -19.41
N GLN A 5 -6.92 13.95 -20.52
CA GLN A 5 -5.68 14.73 -20.55
C GLN A 5 -5.88 16.21 -20.25
N LYS A 6 -7.12 16.74 -20.39
CA LYS A 6 -7.49 18.11 -20.02
C LYS A 6 -7.93 18.28 -18.57
N ALA A 7 -8.16 17.18 -17.84
CA ALA A 7 -8.44 17.21 -16.41
C ALA A 7 -7.20 17.55 -15.55
N ASN A 8 -6.06 17.76 -16.21
CA ASN A 8 -4.79 18.33 -15.73
C ASN A 8 -4.50 18.09 -14.24
N GLY A 9 -4.01 16.89 -13.90
CA GLY A 9 -3.28 16.72 -12.65
C GLY A 9 -4.12 16.47 -11.38
N ILE A 10 -5.45 16.31 -11.51
CA ILE A 10 -6.27 15.85 -10.37
C ILE A 10 -6.47 14.34 -10.52
N ARG A 11 -5.54 13.55 -9.97
CA ARG A 11 -5.53 12.09 -10.10
C ARG A 11 -6.84 11.42 -9.65
N SER A 12 -7.48 11.90 -8.59
CA SER A 12 -8.77 11.37 -8.14
C SER A 12 -9.89 11.57 -9.18
N LEU A 13 -9.87 12.68 -9.94
CA LEU A 13 -10.81 12.91 -11.02
C LEU A 13 -10.51 12.00 -12.21
N GLU A 14 -9.24 11.83 -12.57
CA GLU A 14 -8.80 10.90 -13.62
C GLU A 14 -9.26 9.48 -13.28
N THR A 15 -9.06 9.04 -12.04
CA THR A 15 -9.52 7.73 -11.54
C THR A 15 -11.04 7.57 -11.66
N ALA A 16 -11.81 8.59 -11.24
CA ALA A 16 -13.27 8.52 -11.32
C ALA A 16 -13.77 8.34 -12.76
N PHE A 17 -13.17 9.03 -13.73
CA PHE A 17 -13.49 8.85 -15.14
C PHE A 17 -13.02 7.51 -15.69
N ASP A 18 -11.81 7.06 -15.35
CA ASP A 18 -11.27 5.78 -15.79
C ASP A 18 -12.17 4.62 -15.34
N LEU A 19 -12.55 4.59 -14.06
CA LEU A 19 -13.44 3.58 -13.50
C LEU A 19 -14.83 3.61 -14.16
N ALA A 20 -15.41 4.81 -14.33
CA ALA A 20 -16.71 4.96 -14.97
C ALA A 20 -16.69 4.49 -16.44
N LEU A 21 -15.61 4.73 -17.17
CA LEU A 21 -15.48 4.28 -18.56
C LEU A 21 -15.29 2.77 -18.66
N HIS A 22 -14.54 2.14 -17.74
CA HIS A 22 -14.40 0.68 -17.69
C HIS A 22 -15.73 0.01 -17.33
N ASP A 23 -16.48 0.53 -16.36
CA ASP A 23 -17.81 0.03 -16.00
C ASP A 23 -18.80 0.18 -17.17
N LEU A 24 -18.82 1.34 -17.84
CA LEU A 24 -19.66 1.56 -19.01
C LEU A 24 -19.31 0.61 -20.17
N TYR A 25 -18.02 0.43 -20.45
CA TYR A 25 -17.55 -0.49 -21.48
C TYR A 25 -18.00 -1.93 -21.19
N GLY A 26 -17.83 -2.39 -19.95
CA GLY A 26 -18.27 -3.71 -19.52
C GLY A 26 -19.78 -3.90 -19.71
N LYS A 27 -20.60 -2.92 -19.30
CA LYS A 27 -22.06 -2.95 -19.48
C LYS A 27 -22.49 -2.99 -20.95
N LEU A 28 -21.87 -2.19 -21.80
CA LEU A 28 -22.19 -2.14 -23.22
C LEU A 28 -21.81 -3.42 -23.98
N ASN A 29 -20.77 -4.11 -23.53
CA ASN A 29 -20.26 -5.33 -24.17
C ASN A 29 -20.66 -6.61 -23.44
N SER A 30 -21.41 -6.52 -22.32
CA SER A 30 -21.76 -7.65 -21.44
C SER A 30 -20.54 -8.47 -21.00
N THR A 31 -19.44 -7.78 -20.66
CA THR A 31 -18.18 -8.34 -20.15
C THR A 31 -17.86 -7.79 -18.78
N ALA A 32 -17.20 -8.58 -17.93
CA ALA A 32 -16.69 -8.09 -16.66
C ALA A 32 -15.38 -7.29 -16.87
N THR A 33 -15.09 -6.34 -15.98
CA THR A 33 -13.82 -5.61 -16.01
C THR A 33 -12.63 -6.56 -15.82
N THR A 34 -12.79 -7.61 -15.02
CA THR A 34 -11.80 -8.68 -14.83
C THR A 34 -11.43 -9.38 -16.13
N ASP A 35 -12.43 -9.64 -17.01
CA ASP A 35 -12.17 -10.26 -18.30
C ASP A 35 -11.36 -9.34 -19.23
N HIS A 36 -11.60 -8.03 -19.13
CA HIS A 36 -10.89 -7.04 -19.93
C HIS A 36 -9.39 -6.97 -19.58
N PHE A 37 -9.03 -7.26 -18.32
CA PHE A 37 -7.64 -7.27 -17.83
C PHE A 37 -7.06 -8.68 -17.67
N ASP A 38 -7.74 -9.72 -18.15
CA ASP A 38 -7.33 -11.12 -17.99
C ASP A 38 -7.04 -11.47 -16.50
N SER A 39 -7.89 -10.96 -15.61
CA SER A 39 -7.77 -11.12 -14.17
C SER A 39 -8.75 -12.17 -13.66
N ASP A 40 -8.28 -13.02 -12.75
CA ASP A 40 -9.11 -14.02 -12.08
C ASP A 40 -9.49 -13.55 -10.67
N PRO A 41 -10.75 -13.15 -10.41
CA PRO A 41 -11.16 -12.64 -9.10
C PRO A 41 -11.04 -13.67 -7.97
N ARG A 42 -10.93 -14.97 -8.30
CA ARG A 42 -10.71 -16.04 -7.30
C ARG A 42 -9.28 -16.03 -6.74
N LYS A 43 -8.36 -15.30 -7.39
CA LYS A 43 -6.96 -15.13 -6.98
C LYS A 43 -6.73 -13.79 -6.29
N ALA A 44 -7.80 -13.14 -5.82
CA ALA A 44 -7.68 -11.89 -5.09
C ALA A 44 -6.78 -12.04 -3.86
N CYS A 45 -5.99 -11.00 -3.58
CA CYS A 45 -5.09 -10.97 -2.43
C CYS A 45 -5.89 -10.95 -1.12
N MET A 46 -5.25 -11.44 -0.04
CA MET A 46 -5.82 -11.30 1.30
C MET A 46 -5.91 -9.82 1.67
N THR A 47 -7.08 -9.41 2.16
CA THR A 47 -7.25 -8.06 2.69
C THR A 47 -6.68 -7.95 4.10
N SER A 48 -6.12 -6.79 4.43
CA SER A 48 -5.69 -6.44 5.79
C SER A 48 -6.68 -5.47 6.45
N PHE A 49 -6.87 -5.62 7.75
CA PHE A 49 -7.62 -4.62 8.54
C PHE A 49 -6.63 -3.62 9.14
N THR A 50 -6.93 -2.32 9.00
CA THR A 50 -6.03 -1.26 9.46
C THR A 50 -6.30 -0.89 10.93
N ILE A 51 -5.25 -0.96 11.75
CA ILE A 51 -5.21 -0.45 13.12
C ILE A 51 -4.49 0.92 13.07
N GLY A 52 -5.22 1.98 13.39
CA GLY A 52 -4.66 3.33 13.48
C GLY A 52 -3.89 3.57 14.77
N ILE A 53 -3.17 4.69 14.83
CA ILE A 53 -2.51 5.16 16.06
C ILE A 53 -3.58 5.53 17.08
N ASP A 54 -3.51 4.94 18.27
CA ASP A 54 -4.45 5.19 19.36
C ASP A 54 -3.83 4.78 20.72
N ASP A 55 -4.56 4.96 21.81
CA ASP A 55 -4.15 4.45 23.12
C ASP A 55 -4.19 2.90 23.19
N ARG A 56 -3.44 2.34 24.15
CA ARG A 56 -3.25 0.91 24.33
C ARG A 56 -4.55 0.10 24.37
N GLU A 57 -5.57 0.59 25.11
CA GLU A 57 -6.80 -0.15 25.29
C GLU A 57 -7.65 -0.16 24.01
N LYS A 58 -7.70 0.96 23.29
CA LYS A 58 -8.39 1.04 22.01
C LYS A 58 -7.72 0.20 20.93
N ILE A 59 -6.38 0.12 20.92
CA ILE A 59 -5.65 -0.76 20.02
C ILE A 59 -6.06 -2.21 20.24
N LYS A 60 -6.08 -2.67 21.50
CA LYS A 60 -6.54 -4.02 21.85
C LYS A 60 -7.97 -4.29 21.42
N GLU A 61 -8.87 -3.34 21.70
CA GLU A 61 -10.27 -3.43 21.27
C GLU A 61 -10.41 -3.60 19.76
N LYS A 62 -9.75 -2.74 18.98
CA LYS A 62 -9.75 -2.82 17.51
C LYS A 62 -9.16 -4.13 16.97
N VAL A 63 -8.13 -4.66 17.60
CA VAL A 63 -7.55 -5.96 17.23
C VAL A 63 -8.53 -7.09 17.47
N LEU A 64 -9.27 -7.04 18.59
CA LEU A 64 -10.29 -8.04 18.91
C LEU A 64 -11.50 -7.95 17.97
N GLU A 65 -11.90 -6.74 17.56
CA GLU A 65 -12.92 -6.54 16.52
C GLU A 65 -12.49 -7.12 15.17
N ALA A 66 -11.20 -7.01 14.85
CA ALA A 66 -10.61 -7.50 13.61
C ALA A 66 -10.25 -9.00 13.62
N LYS A 67 -10.80 -9.80 14.54
CA LYS A 67 -10.44 -11.23 14.70
C LYS A 67 -10.64 -12.07 13.44
N GLU A 68 -11.63 -11.75 12.61
CA GLU A 68 -11.94 -12.49 11.37
C GLU A 68 -10.96 -12.16 10.22
N TYR A 69 -10.20 -11.08 10.33
CA TYR A 69 -9.20 -10.73 9.32
C TYR A 69 -7.91 -11.53 9.55
N PRO A 70 -7.36 -12.16 8.51
CA PRO A 70 -6.14 -12.98 8.66
C PRO A 70 -4.88 -12.15 8.89
N LEU A 71 -4.92 -10.87 8.51
CA LEU A 71 -3.78 -9.97 8.43
C LEU A 71 -4.19 -8.57 8.92
N LEU A 72 -3.31 -7.92 9.68
CA LEU A 72 -3.52 -6.54 10.13
C LEU A 72 -2.50 -5.60 9.49
N LYS A 73 -2.91 -4.37 9.19
CA LYS A 73 -2.00 -3.27 8.86
C LYS A 73 -1.97 -2.30 10.05
N VAL A 74 -0.79 -1.95 10.54
CA VAL A 74 -0.62 -1.13 11.73
C VAL A 74 0.04 0.18 11.35
N LYS A 75 -0.61 1.30 11.69
CA LYS A 75 -0.04 2.62 11.49
C LYS A 75 0.94 2.95 12.61
N LEU A 76 2.15 3.37 12.21
CA LEU A 76 3.25 3.81 13.06
C LEU A 76 3.73 5.19 12.60
N GLY A 77 4.95 5.59 13.00
CA GLY A 77 5.52 6.89 12.67
C GLY A 77 5.31 7.93 13.77
N SER A 78 5.21 7.47 15.01
CA SER A 78 5.06 8.30 16.21
C SER A 78 6.08 7.93 17.29
N ASP A 79 6.18 8.74 18.33
CA ASP A 79 7.04 8.45 19.49
C ASP A 79 6.58 7.21 20.31
N HIS A 80 5.38 6.67 20.02
CA HIS A 80 4.77 5.56 20.75
C HIS A 80 4.72 4.23 19.96
N ASP A 81 5.45 4.11 18.87
CA ASP A 81 5.38 2.98 17.96
C ASP A 81 5.59 1.62 18.63
N LYS A 82 6.57 1.54 19.54
CA LYS A 82 6.85 0.31 20.31
C LYS A 82 5.71 -0.05 21.27
N GLU A 83 5.07 0.94 21.86
CA GLU A 83 3.92 0.76 22.75
C GLU A 83 2.71 0.23 21.97
N ILE A 84 2.48 0.74 20.76
CA ILE A 84 1.41 0.29 19.84
C ILE A 84 1.61 -1.18 19.48
N ILE A 85 2.80 -1.56 19.02
CA ILE A 85 3.11 -2.96 18.67
C ILE A 85 3.02 -3.89 19.89
N ASN A 86 3.53 -3.47 21.05
CA ASN A 86 3.42 -4.27 22.26
C ASN A 86 1.96 -4.45 22.70
N ALA A 87 1.12 -3.40 22.64
CA ALA A 87 -0.30 -3.50 22.94
C ALA A 87 -1.02 -4.48 22.00
N LEU A 88 -0.68 -4.46 20.72
CA LEU A 88 -1.19 -5.39 19.74
C LEU A 88 -0.74 -6.83 20.06
N ARG A 89 0.53 -7.04 20.35
CA ARG A 89 1.11 -8.36 20.65
C ARG A 89 0.59 -8.97 21.96
N ASP A 90 0.08 -8.15 22.90
CA ASP A 90 -0.61 -8.68 24.09
C ASP A 90 -1.85 -9.52 23.74
N VAL A 91 -2.48 -9.31 22.57
CA VAL A 91 -3.78 -9.88 22.22
C VAL A 91 -3.79 -10.68 20.92
N THR A 92 -2.72 -10.64 20.12
CA THR A 92 -2.64 -11.42 18.88
C THR A 92 -1.22 -11.67 18.38
N ASP A 93 -1.00 -12.86 17.79
CA ASP A 93 0.22 -13.24 17.07
C ASP A 93 0.05 -13.19 15.55
N LYS A 94 -1.04 -12.58 15.04
CA LYS A 94 -1.27 -12.45 13.59
C LYS A 94 -0.09 -11.81 12.89
N LEU A 95 0.12 -12.18 11.63
CA LEU A 95 1.03 -11.46 10.74
C LEU A 95 0.55 -10.01 10.60
N ILE A 96 1.46 -9.06 10.69
CA ILE A 96 1.16 -7.65 10.52
C ILE A 96 2.01 -7.02 9.43
N ARG A 97 1.48 -6.00 8.80
CA ARG A 97 2.17 -5.05 7.95
C ARG A 97 2.25 -3.72 8.69
N VAL A 98 3.36 -3.07 8.62
CA VAL A 98 3.57 -1.78 9.26
C VAL A 98 3.60 -0.68 8.21
N ASP A 99 2.94 0.43 8.50
CA ASP A 99 2.99 1.63 7.67
C ASP A 99 3.40 2.81 8.56
N ALA A 100 4.61 3.30 8.33
CA ALA A 100 5.19 4.38 9.14
C ALA A 100 4.88 5.77 8.60
N ASN A 101 4.27 5.88 7.40
CA ASN A 101 3.85 7.13 6.78
C ASN A 101 4.92 8.25 6.87
N GLU A 102 6.15 7.95 6.43
CA GLU A 102 7.27 8.90 6.43
C GLU A 102 7.75 9.35 7.83
N GLY A 103 7.34 8.63 8.89
CA GLY A 103 7.51 9.09 10.27
C GLY A 103 8.89 8.89 10.88
N TRP A 104 9.80 8.17 10.22
CA TRP A 104 11.15 7.89 10.77
C TRP A 104 12.25 8.61 10.00
N ASP A 105 13.36 8.92 10.69
CA ASP A 105 14.63 9.18 10.05
C ASP A 105 15.39 7.85 9.79
N LEU A 106 16.54 7.92 9.10
CA LEU A 106 17.31 6.73 8.74
C LEU A 106 17.73 5.91 9.98
N GLU A 107 18.17 6.56 11.04
CA GLU A 107 18.66 5.85 12.22
C GLU A 107 17.51 5.24 13.04
N GLU A 108 16.36 5.91 13.14
CA GLU A 108 15.17 5.31 13.72
C GLU A 108 14.64 4.18 12.84
N GLY A 109 14.61 4.36 11.52
CA GLY A 109 14.20 3.33 10.56
C GLY A 109 15.01 2.04 10.74
N LYS A 110 16.33 2.11 10.85
CA LYS A 110 17.20 0.96 11.13
C LYS A 110 16.82 0.26 12.44
N ARG A 111 16.74 1.03 13.55
CA ARG A 111 16.38 0.48 14.87
C ARG A 111 14.99 -0.15 14.88
N MET A 112 14.04 0.46 14.16
CA MET A 112 12.67 -0.05 14.11
C MET A 112 12.56 -1.28 13.24
N CYS A 113 13.21 -1.33 12.07
CA CYS A 113 13.22 -2.53 11.22
C CYS A 113 13.83 -3.74 11.94
N ASP A 114 14.97 -3.57 12.61
CA ASP A 114 15.61 -4.63 13.42
C ASP A 114 14.65 -5.12 14.52
N TRP A 115 14.04 -4.19 15.24
CA TRP A 115 13.14 -4.51 16.34
C TRP A 115 11.83 -5.17 15.89
N LEU A 116 11.27 -4.75 14.75
CA LEU A 116 10.04 -5.28 14.17
C LEU A 116 10.24 -6.67 13.56
N ALA A 117 11.42 -6.98 13.04
CA ALA A 117 11.73 -8.29 12.46
C ALA A 117 11.53 -9.47 13.44
N GLU A 118 11.69 -9.22 14.73
CA GLU A 118 11.47 -10.22 15.79
C GLU A 118 9.98 -10.33 16.21
N ARG A 119 9.07 -9.61 15.52
CA ARG A 119 7.66 -9.40 15.95
C ARG A 119 6.61 -9.78 14.92
N ASN A 120 6.91 -10.78 14.10
CA ASN A 120 6.01 -11.32 13.08
C ASN A 120 5.44 -10.21 12.15
N VAL A 121 6.35 -9.33 11.66
CA VAL A 121 6.06 -8.29 10.68
C VAL A 121 6.46 -8.78 9.30
N GLU A 122 5.59 -8.60 8.30
CA GLU A 122 5.84 -9.01 6.92
C GLU A 122 6.74 -8.01 6.18
N PHE A 123 6.41 -6.73 6.29
CA PHE A 123 7.16 -5.64 5.67
C PHE A 123 6.86 -4.30 6.35
N VAL A 124 7.67 -3.29 6.01
CA VAL A 124 7.46 -1.89 6.41
C VAL A 124 7.14 -1.04 5.18
N GLU A 125 6.00 -0.36 5.21
CA GLU A 125 5.56 0.58 4.19
C GLU A 125 6.01 1.99 4.55
N GLN A 126 6.59 2.70 3.58
CA GLN A 126 7.05 4.08 3.60
C GLN A 126 7.66 4.53 4.94
N PRO A 127 8.82 3.96 5.33
CA PRO A 127 9.45 4.28 6.62
C PRO A 127 9.96 5.73 6.70
N LEU A 128 10.57 6.22 5.61
CA LEU A 128 11.25 7.51 5.57
C LEU A 128 10.54 8.51 4.64
N PRO A 129 10.78 9.83 4.80
CA PRO A 129 10.26 10.86 3.90
C PRO A 129 10.58 10.60 2.43
N ALA A 130 9.60 10.83 1.55
CA ALA A 130 9.71 10.53 0.13
C ALA A 130 10.76 11.37 -0.60
N ASP A 131 11.12 12.52 -0.08
CA ASP A 131 12.15 13.41 -0.63
C ASP A 131 13.59 12.94 -0.36
N ASN A 132 13.77 11.85 0.42
CA ASN A 132 15.08 11.30 0.78
C ASN A 132 15.26 9.85 0.30
N LEU A 133 15.33 9.66 -1.02
CA LEU A 133 15.46 8.34 -1.62
C LEU A 133 16.81 7.67 -1.33
N ASP A 134 17.87 8.44 -1.17
CA ASP A 134 19.22 7.91 -0.84
C ASP A 134 19.23 7.25 0.55
N ASP A 135 18.54 7.80 1.52
CA ASP A 135 18.43 7.18 2.84
C ASP A 135 17.48 5.98 2.82
N SER A 136 16.45 5.99 1.98
CA SER A 136 15.60 4.81 1.76
C SER A 136 16.41 3.64 1.18
N ALA A 137 17.31 3.89 0.23
CA ALA A 137 18.22 2.86 -0.30
C ALA A 137 19.16 2.31 0.77
N LYS A 138 19.76 3.17 1.59
CA LYS A 138 20.60 2.75 2.73
C LYS A 138 19.82 1.94 3.77
N LEU A 139 18.56 2.33 4.03
CA LEU A 139 17.69 1.58 4.94
C LEU A 139 17.38 0.21 4.38
N ARG A 140 17.08 0.10 3.08
CA ARG A 140 16.85 -1.19 2.41
C ARG A 140 18.04 -2.13 2.51
N GLU A 141 19.25 -1.62 2.32
CA GLU A 141 20.50 -2.43 2.48
C GLU A 141 20.68 -2.97 3.91
N HIS A 142 20.21 -2.25 4.90
CA HIS A 142 20.32 -2.62 6.31
C HIS A 142 19.16 -3.52 6.79
N SER A 143 17.94 -3.24 6.33
CA SER A 143 16.70 -3.78 6.90
C SER A 143 16.58 -5.29 6.71
N PRO A 144 16.29 -6.06 7.79
CA PRO A 144 15.92 -7.46 7.68
C PRO A 144 14.48 -7.67 7.17
N LEU A 145 13.69 -6.59 7.10
CA LEU A 145 12.33 -6.56 6.57
C LEU A 145 12.30 -5.89 5.21
N GLU A 146 11.42 -6.35 4.34
CA GLU A 146 11.19 -5.71 3.05
C GLU A 146 10.58 -4.32 3.21
N LEU A 147 10.95 -3.40 2.34
CA LEU A 147 10.42 -2.04 2.29
C LEU A 147 9.48 -1.86 1.10
N VAL A 148 8.30 -1.28 1.36
CA VAL A 148 7.27 -1.02 0.34
C VAL A 148 7.07 0.49 0.21
N ALA A 149 7.19 1.01 -1.03
CA ALA A 149 6.97 2.42 -1.33
C ALA A 149 5.48 2.73 -1.41
N ASP A 150 5.04 3.81 -0.76
CA ASP A 150 3.71 4.41 -0.90
C ASP A 150 3.83 5.84 -1.46
N GLU A 151 4.30 6.78 -0.66
CA GLU A 151 4.46 8.18 -1.06
C GLU A 151 5.54 8.35 -2.16
N ASN A 152 6.54 7.48 -2.21
CA ASN A 152 7.55 7.45 -3.29
C ASN A 152 7.03 6.85 -4.62
N CYS A 153 5.85 6.26 -4.66
CA CYS A 153 5.31 5.60 -5.85
C CYS A 153 3.89 6.08 -6.15
N ILE A 154 3.77 7.12 -6.96
CA ILE A 154 2.49 7.70 -7.36
C ILE A 154 1.97 7.02 -8.63
N ASP A 155 2.82 6.89 -9.65
CA ASP A 155 2.48 6.24 -10.92
C ASP A 155 3.66 5.43 -11.48
N SER A 156 3.53 4.94 -12.71
CA SER A 156 4.54 4.09 -13.32
C SER A 156 5.87 4.79 -13.63
N GLU A 157 5.90 6.12 -13.69
CA GLU A 157 7.11 6.88 -13.99
C GLU A 157 8.08 6.88 -12.79
N ASP A 158 7.58 6.66 -11.57
CA ASP A 158 8.39 6.60 -10.36
C ASP A 158 9.15 5.26 -10.22
N ILE A 159 8.58 4.16 -10.73
CA ILE A 159 9.09 2.79 -10.51
C ILE A 159 10.56 2.60 -10.86
N PRO A 160 11.08 3.13 -12.00
CA PRO A 160 12.50 2.97 -12.32
C PRO A 160 13.45 3.60 -11.31
N SER A 161 13.06 4.74 -10.72
CA SER A 161 13.91 5.49 -9.78
C SER A 161 13.94 4.90 -8.38
N ILE A 162 12.85 4.22 -7.96
CA ILE A 162 12.71 3.68 -6.60
C ILE A 162 13.11 2.21 -6.47
N SER A 163 13.34 1.52 -7.58
CA SER A 163 13.59 0.07 -7.57
C SER A 163 14.84 -0.36 -6.80
N ASP A 164 15.79 0.54 -6.58
CA ASP A 164 16.98 0.28 -5.78
C ASP A 164 16.78 0.62 -4.28
N ALA A 165 15.69 1.33 -3.95
CA ALA A 165 15.41 1.77 -2.59
C ALA A 165 14.25 1.01 -1.91
N PHE A 166 13.46 0.24 -2.67
CA PHE A 166 12.30 -0.50 -2.16
C PHE A 166 12.21 -1.89 -2.78
N ASP A 167 11.67 -2.85 -2.01
CA ASP A 167 11.40 -4.22 -2.44
C ASP A 167 10.03 -4.38 -3.06
N GLY A 168 9.14 -3.41 -2.86
CA GLY A 168 7.78 -3.42 -3.37
C GLY A 168 7.16 -2.03 -3.48
N ILE A 169 5.96 -2.00 -4.05
CA ILE A 169 5.16 -0.77 -4.23
C ILE A 169 3.75 -0.96 -3.73
N ASN A 170 3.14 0.11 -3.20
CA ASN A 170 1.72 0.18 -2.88
C ASN A 170 0.97 0.98 -3.95
N ILE A 171 0.25 0.27 -4.81
CA ILE A 171 -0.58 0.86 -5.86
C ILE A 171 -1.92 1.28 -5.26
N LYS A 172 -2.28 2.55 -5.43
CA LYS A 172 -3.60 3.09 -5.07
C LYS A 172 -4.22 3.75 -6.30
N LEU A 173 -5.41 3.32 -6.71
CA LEU A 173 -6.06 3.84 -7.91
C LEU A 173 -6.19 5.36 -7.89
N MET A 174 -6.49 5.95 -6.72
CA MET A 174 -6.61 7.39 -6.53
C MET A 174 -5.28 8.15 -6.63
N LYS A 175 -4.14 7.49 -6.48
CA LYS A 175 -2.82 8.07 -6.74
C LYS A 175 -2.47 7.99 -8.22
N CYS A 176 -2.60 6.81 -8.83
CA CYS A 176 -2.08 6.57 -10.17
C CYS A 176 -3.01 7.01 -11.30
N GLY A 177 -4.29 7.28 -11.03
CA GLY A 177 -5.23 7.77 -12.05
C GLY A 177 -6.12 6.68 -12.68
N GLY A 178 -6.18 5.48 -12.10
CA GLY A 178 -7.13 4.44 -12.47
C GLY A 178 -6.52 3.09 -12.85
N LEU A 179 -7.37 2.19 -13.35
CA LEU A 179 -7.04 0.79 -13.63
C LEU A 179 -5.93 0.64 -14.67
N ARG A 180 -6.00 1.39 -15.77
CA ARG A 180 -5.04 1.27 -16.86
C ARG A 180 -3.62 1.58 -16.40
N GLU A 181 -3.44 2.63 -15.60
CA GLU A 181 -2.14 2.99 -15.06
C GLU A 181 -1.69 1.98 -13.99
N ALA A 182 -2.60 1.51 -13.14
CA ALA A 182 -2.32 0.47 -12.17
C ALA A 182 -1.78 -0.81 -12.82
N PHE A 183 -2.38 -1.25 -13.93
CA PHE A 183 -1.89 -2.42 -14.68
C PHE A 183 -0.51 -2.20 -15.30
N LYS A 184 -0.21 -0.99 -15.79
CA LYS A 184 1.14 -0.62 -16.25
C LYS A 184 2.15 -0.68 -15.11
N MET A 185 1.78 -0.16 -13.94
CA MET A 185 2.61 -0.24 -12.72
C MET A 185 2.90 -1.70 -12.33
N ILE A 186 1.86 -2.56 -12.36
CA ILE A 186 2.01 -4.00 -12.06
C ILE A 186 3.01 -4.66 -13.02
N GLN A 187 2.93 -4.38 -14.32
CA GLN A 187 3.86 -4.94 -15.30
C GLN A 187 5.29 -4.48 -15.05
N MET A 188 5.49 -3.18 -14.85
CA MET A 188 6.82 -2.61 -14.61
C MET A 188 7.44 -3.07 -13.28
N ALA A 189 6.64 -3.24 -12.24
CA ALA A 189 7.09 -3.79 -10.95
C ALA A 189 7.52 -5.25 -11.09
N ARG A 190 6.73 -6.08 -11.81
CA ARG A 190 7.07 -7.49 -12.08
C ARG A 190 8.36 -7.64 -12.87
N GLU A 191 8.60 -6.80 -13.89
CA GLU A 191 9.85 -6.78 -14.66
C GLU A 191 11.08 -6.51 -13.78
N ARG A 192 10.88 -5.79 -12.66
CA ARG A 192 11.93 -5.46 -11.67
C ARG A 192 11.92 -6.36 -10.45
N GLN A 193 11.09 -7.40 -10.46
CA GLN A 193 10.92 -8.34 -9.34
C GLN A 193 10.47 -7.68 -8.04
N MET A 194 9.83 -6.51 -8.12
CA MET A 194 9.25 -5.82 -6.98
C MET A 194 7.93 -6.46 -6.56
N LYS A 195 7.69 -6.51 -5.26
CA LYS A 195 6.40 -6.92 -4.69
C LYS A 195 5.32 -5.87 -4.95
N ILE A 196 4.08 -6.31 -4.97
CA ILE A 196 2.94 -5.44 -5.26
C ILE A 196 1.93 -5.57 -4.13
N MET A 197 1.59 -4.44 -3.56
CA MET A 197 0.46 -4.25 -2.67
C MET A 197 -0.60 -3.39 -3.36
N LEU A 198 -1.86 -3.69 -3.15
CA LEU A 198 -2.97 -2.83 -3.54
C LEU A 198 -3.52 -2.17 -2.29
N GLY A 199 -3.38 -0.87 -2.20
CA GLY A 199 -3.92 -0.04 -1.14
C GLY A 199 -5.11 0.79 -1.62
N CYS A 200 -5.66 1.58 -0.70
CA CYS A 200 -6.72 2.53 -1.01
C CYS A 200 -6.57 3.81 -0.18
N MET A 201 -7.27 4.83 -0.60
CA MET A 201 -7.61 6.00 0.20
C MET A 201 -8.99 5.78 0.85
N ILE A 202 -9.63 6.83 1.36
CA ILE A 202 -11.05 6.79 1.69
C ILE A 202 -11.83 6.88 0.37
N GLU A 203 -12.41 5.78 -0.06
CA GLU A 203 -12.97 5.62 -1.39
C GLU A 203 -14.39 5.07 -1.36
N THR A 204 -15.09 5.22 -2.47
CA THR A 204 -16.40 4.59 -2.66
C THR A 204 -16.29 3.09 -2.89
N SER A 205 -17.39 2.35 -2.69
CA SER A 205 -17.45 0.92 -3.00
C SER A 205 -17.11 0.61 -4.47
N VAL A 206 -17.34 1.53 -5.40
CA VAL A 206 -16.99 1.38 -6.82
C VAL A 206 -15.47 1.27 -6.98
N ALA A 207 -14.72 2.18 -6.35
CA ALA A 207 -13.25 2.19 -6.43
C ALA A 207 -12.65 0.99 -5.69
N ILE A 208 -13.16 0.67 -4.50
CA ILE A 208 -12.70 -0.49 -3.72
C ILE A 208 -12.95 -1.81 -4.48
N THR A 209 -14.09 -1.93 -5.16
CA THR A 209 -14.39 -3.13 -5.94
C THR A 209 -13.54 -3.22 -7.21
N ALA A 210 -13.12 -2.09 -7.77
CA ALA A 210 -12.26 -2.05 -8.95
C ALA A 210 -10.82 -2.45 -8.64
N ALA A 211 -10.31 -2.13 -7.43
CA ALA A 211 -8.98 -2.51 -6.96
C ALA A 211 -8.90 -3.99 -6.58
#